data_ac2fc73a9c94a3cfb57df54e9dd919bc
#
_entry.id   ac2fc73a9c94a3cfb57df54e9dd919bc
#
_cell.length_a   1.000
_cell.length_b   1.000
_cell.length_c   1.000
_cell.angle_alpha   90.00
_cell.angle_beta   90.00
_cell.angle_gamma   90.00
#
_symmetry.space_group_name_H-M   'P 1'
#
loop_
_entity.id
_entity.type
_entity.pdbx_description
1 polymer ?
#
loop_
_entity_poly.entity_id
_entity_poly.type
_entity_poly.pdbx_seq_one_letter_code
_entity_poly.pdbx_strand_id
1 'polypeptide(L)'
;MFTLAHLSDLHLALTPKPSELASKRGLGYINWQRKRKHIHRPDVLAAITRDLQARSAQHIAVTGDLTNFSLPGEYAWARRWLESIGQPTDVTVIPGNHDVYVRGAEKLPAKFWSDYIRGDDGLERFPFVRRRAEVALIALSTGVPTGPFMATGRLGERQLARLAEALEQTRGSFRTVLIHHPPLSPARRFFRRLIDGADLRRVLVEKGAELLLHGHDHRRSLVWLEGNGTRKIPAVGVPSASAYAKYAKEDPAGYNIFRIEGSSGNWRCETVSYQRGGDGAISECARYRLY
;
A
#
# COMPACT_ATOMS: atom_id res chain seq x y z
N MET A 1 1.93 -6.72 22.80
CA MET A 1 1.00 -6.54 21.66
C MET A 1 1.45 -5.34 20.85
N PHE A 2 1.64 -5.50 19.54
CA PHE A 2 1.96 -4.43 18.60
C PHE A 2 0.76 -4.16 17.69
N THR A 3 0.45 -2.88 17.44
CA THR A 3 -0.69 -2.47 16.61
C THR A 3 -0.20 -1.79 15.33
N LEU A 4 -0.58 -2.36 14.17
CA LEU A 4 -0.26 -1.85 12.85
C LEU A 4 -1.54 -1.42 12.13
N ALA A 5 -1.62 -0.16 11.72
CA ALA A 5 -2.66 0.31 10.81
C ALA A 5 -2.21 0.14 9.35
N HIS A 6 -3.15 -0.18 8.48
CA HIS A 6 -2.89 -0.30 7.04
C HIS A 6 -3.94 0.41 6.21
N LEU A 7 -3.51 1.32 5.36
CA LEU A 7 -4.35 2.01 4.38
C LEU A 7 -3.60 2.22 3.06
N SER A 8 -4.32 2.57 1.99
CA SER A 8 -3.78 2.67 0.63
C SER A 8 -4.64 3.56 -0.26
N ASP A 9 -4.11 3.92 -1.42
CA ASP A 9 -4.89 4.46 -2.55
C ASP A 9 -5.65 5.76 -2.20
N LEU A 10 -4.92 6.77 -1.72
CA LEU A 10 -5.45 8.08 -1.36
C LEU A 10 -5.92 8.87 -2.59
N HIS A 11 -5.18 8.74 -3.69
CA HIS A 11 -5.43 9.43 -4.96
C HIS A 11 -5.64 10.93 -4.82
N LEU A 12 -4.79 11.60 -4.06
CA LEU A 12 -4.76 13.06 -3.96
C LEU A 12 -4.53 13.63 -5.37
N ALA A 13 -5.51 14.40 -5.86
CA ALA A 13 -5.50 14.88 -7.22
C ALA A 13 -5.60 16.42 -7.26
N LEU A 14 -4.66 17.04 -7.96
CA LEU A 14 -4.73 18.44 -8.35
C LEU A 14 -5.15 18.56 -9.82
N THR A 15 -5.78 19.66 -10.17
CA THR A 15 -6.05 19.97 -11.57
C THR A 15 -4.74 20.26 -12.29
N PRO A 16 -4.32 19.44 -13.30
CA PRO A 16 -3.10 19.69 -14.04
C PRO A 16 -3.18 20.99 -14.85
N LYS A 17 -2.06 21.66 -15.01
CA LYS A 17 -1.93 22.75 -15.98
C LYS A 17 -1.93 22.18 -17.41
N PRO A 18 -2.31 22.96 -18.44
CA PRO A 18 -2.26 22.50 -19.84
C PRO A 18 -0.91 21.91 -20.24
N SER A 19 0.21 22.51 -19.79
CA SER A 19 1.58 22.03 -20.05
C SER A 19 1.90 20.68 -19.38
N GLU A 20 1.17 20.27 -18.35
CA GLU A 20 1.35 19.01 -17.62
C GLU A 20 0.52 17.85 -18.19
N LEU A 21 -0.38 18.15 -19.14
CA LEU A 21 -1.27 17.16 -19.76
C LEU A 21 -0.62 16.33 -20.88
N ALA A 22 0.64 16.54 -21.14
CA ALA A 22 1.39 15.72 -22.12
C ALA A 22 1.36 14.22 -21.72
N SER A 23 1.45 13.35 -22.70
CA SER A 23 1.54 11.89 -22.54
C SER A 23 0.29 11.24 -21.90
N LYS A 24 0.51 10.22 -21.07
CA LYS A 24 -0.54 9.47 -20.35
C LYS A 24 -1.39 10.36 -19.43
N ARG A 25 -0.86 11.50 -18.95
CA ARG A 25 -1.59 12.40 -18.04
C ARG A 25 -2.85 12.97 -18.69
N GLY A 26 -2.82 13.32 -19.97
CA GLY A 26 -4.01 13.83 -20.67
C GLY A 26 -5.18 12.84 -20.66
N LEU A 27 -4.91 11.57 -21.01
CA LEU A 27 -5.93 10.51 -20.94
C LEU A 27 -6.40 10.25 -19.50
N GLY A 28 -5.45 10.26 -18.56
CA GLY A 28 -5.74 10.14 -17.12
C GLY A 28 -6.64 11.26 -16.61
N TYR A 29 -6.40 12.50 -17.05
CA TYR A 29 -7.21 13.68 -16.69
C TYR A 29 -8.63 13.58 -17.22
N ILE A 30 -8.83 13.15 -18.48
CA ILE A 30 -10.17 12.91 -19.03
C ILE A 30 -10.93 11.88 -18.18
N ASN A 31 -10.30 10.76 -17.84
CA ASN A 31 -10.90 9.75 -16.98
C ASN A 31 -11.21 10.28 -15.57
N TRP A 32 -10.30 11.08 -15.00
CA TRP A 32 -10.49 11.70 -13.71
C TRP A 32 -11.68 12.68 -13.72
N GLN A 33 -11.77 13.55 -14.71
CA GLN A 33 -12.88 14.49 -14.87
C GLN A 33 -14.23 13.77 -14.96
N ARG A 34 -14.28 12.65 -15.67
CA ARG A 34 -15.53 11.92 -15.90
C ARG A 34 -15.95 11.04 -14.72
N LYS A 35 -14.99 10.48 -13.98
CA LYS A 35 -15.29 9.44 -12.97
C LYS A 35 -14.55 9.64 -11.66
N ARG A 36 -13.19 9.67 -11.66
CA ARG A 36 -12.39 9.51 -10.45
C ARG A 36 -12.53 10.65 -9.45
N LYS A 37 -12.74 11.89 -9.90
CA LYS A 37 -12.95 13.05 -9.01
C LYS A 37 -14.20 12.92 -8.14
N HIS A 38 -15.17 12.12 -8.55
CA HIS A 38 -16.38 11.85 -7.77
C HIS A 38 -16.21 10.66 -6.82
N ILE A 39 -15.22 9.79 -7.10
CA ILE A 39 -14.92 8.61 -6.30
C ILE A 39 -13.93 8.98 -5.19
N HIS A 40 -12.78 9.56 -5.54
CA HIS A 40 -11.72 9.88 -4.58
C HIS A 40 -11.94 11.28 -4.01
N ARG A 41 -12.39 11.34 -2.76
CA ARG A 41 -12.84 12.57 -2.11
C ARG A 41 -11.99 12.94 -0.90
N PRO A 42 -11.47 14.19 -0.83
CA PRO A 42 -10.67 14.64 0.31
C PRO A 42 -11.42 14.63 1.65
N ASP A 43 -12.73 14.90 1.66
CA ASP A 43 -13.54 14.86 2.88
C ASP A 43 -13.71 13.42 3.42
N VAL A 44 -13.82 12.43 2.53
CA VAL A 44 -13.82 11.01 2.90
C VAL A 44 -12.48 10.61 3.49
N LEU A 45 -11.36 10.97 2.83
CA LEU A 45 -10.02 10.73 3.35
C LEU A 45 -9.83 11.38 4.72
N ALA A 46 -10.29 12.61 4.91
CA ALA A 46 -10.19 13.30 6.20
C ALA A 46 -10.98 12.58 7.31
N ALA A 47 -12.15 12.01 6.99
CA ALA A 47 -12.93 11.22 7.95
C ALA A 47 -12.19 9.92 8.33
N ILE A 48 -11.69 9.17 7.34
CA ILE A 48 -10.87 7.96 7.54
C ILE A 48 -9.63 8.28 8.39
N THR A 49 -8.92 9.37 8.08
CA THR A 49 -7.72 9.79 8.81
C THR A 49 -8.03 10.07 10.28
N ARG A 50 -9.10 10.81 10.59
CA ARG A 50 -9.50 11.11 11.98
C ARG A 50 -9.84 9.85 12.77
N ASP A 51 -10.61 8.94 12.17
CA ASP A 51 -11.00 7.68 12.84
C ASP A 51 -9.78 6.77 13.08
N LEU A 52 -8.87 6.68 12.10
CA LEU A 52 -7.62 5.93 12.25
C LEU A 52 -6.75 6.49 13.38
N GLN A 53 -6.59 7.81 13.46
CA GLN A 53 -5.81 8.46 14.53
C GLN A 53 -6.41 8.22 15.91
N ALA A 54 -7.73 8.24 16.04
CA ALA A 54 -8.43 7.94 17.29
C ALA A 54 -8.18 6.52 17.81
N ARG A 55 -7.73 5.59 16.95
CA ARG A 55 -7.39 4.21 17.34
C ARG A 55 -5.94 4.02 17.80
N SER A 56 -5.11 5.07 17.70
CA SER A 56 -3.76 5.12 18.28
C SER A 56 -2.88 3.91 17.91
N ALA A 57 -2.84 3.53 16.63
CA ALA A 57 -1.94 2.47 16.16
C ALA A 57 -0.47 2.89 16.37
N GLN A 58 0.36 1.94 16.79
CA GLN A 58 1.80 2.20 17.05
C GLN A 58 2.59 2.43 15.75
N HIS A 59 2.10 1.90 14.63
CA HIS A 59 2.69 2.13 13.33
C HIS A 59 1.64 2.14 12.22
N ILE A 60 1.88 2.94 11.18
CA ILE A 60 0.99 3.06 10.04
C ILE A 60 1.73 2.62 8.77
N ALA A 61 1.19 1.67 8.03
CA ALA A 61 1.66 1.26 6.71
C ALA A 61 0.75 1.84 5.62
N VAL A 62 1.34 2.57 4.67
CA VAL A 62 0.65 3.15 3.52
C VAL A 62 1.16 2.47 2.25
N THR A 63 0.33 1.67 1.61
CA THR A 63 0.75 0.81 0.50
C THR A 63 0.54 1.43 -0.89
N GLY A 64 0.78 2.74 -1.02
CA GLY A 64 0.94 3.42 -2.31
C GLY A 64 -0.30 4.12 -2.84
N ASP A 65 -0.14 4.67 -4.04
CA ASP A 65 -1.11 5.49 -4.76
C ASP A 65 -1.61 6.69 -3.93
N LEU A 66 -0.64 7.43 -3.35
CA LEU A 66 -0.92 8.67 -2.64
C LEU A 66 -1.31 9.79 -3.61
N THR A 67 -0.66 9.85 -4.77
CA THR A 67 -0.93 10.82 -5.84
C THR A 67 -1.87 10.27 -6.90
N ASN A 68 -2.32 11.09 -7.84
CA ASN A 68 -3.16 10.64 -8.95
C ASN A 68 -2.47 10.77 -10.32
N PHE A 69 -1.71 11.84 -10.57
CA PHE A 69 -1.03 12.14 -11.83
C PHE A 69 0.49 12.23 -11.71
N SER A 70 1.05 11.99 -10.54
CA SER A 70 2.47 12.26 -10.25
C SER A 70 2.85 13.72 -10.53
N LEU A 71 2.05 14.68 -10.10
CA LEU A 71 2.37 16.11 -10.16
C LEU A 71 3.16 16.52 -8.91
N PRO A 72 4.16 17.41 -9.03
CA PRO A 72 4.91 17.90 -7.86
C PRO A 72 4.03 18.42 -6.72
N GLY A 73 2.95 19.12 -7.05
CA GLY A 73 1.98 19.61 -6.05
C GLY A 73 1.21 18.50 -5.33
N GLU A 74 0.92 17.38 -6.01
CA GLU A 74 0.29 16.20 -5.38
C GLU A 74 1.23 15.55 -4.38
N TYR A 75 2.54 15.43 -4.69
CA TYR A 75 3.53 14.91 -3.74
C TYR A 75 3.69 15.81 -2.52
N ALA A 76 3.70 17.14 -2.72
CA ALA A 76 3.75 18.09 -1.61
C ALA A 76 2.48 18.01 -0.74
N TRP A 77 1.31 17.78 -1.33
CA TRP A 77 0.08 17.55 -0.57
C TRP A 77 0.14 16.22 0.18
N ALA A 78 0.56 15.14 -0.47
CA ALA A 78 0.77 13.85 0.18
C ALA A 78 1.77 13.94 1.35
N ARG A 79 2.86 14.71 1.20
CA ARG A 79 3.82 14.97 2.28
C ARG A 79 3.14 15.59 3.50
N ARG A 80 2.36 16.66 3.31
CA ARG A 80 1.62 17.29 4.41
C ARG A 80 0.62 16.34 5.07
N TRP A 81 -0.04 15.50 4.27
CA TRP A 81 -0.93 14.49 4.81
C TRP A 81 -0.16 13.44 5.63
N LEU A 82 0.99 12.96 5.17
CA LEU A 82 1.85 12.05 5.93
C LEU A 82 2.27 12.66 7.26
N GLU A 83 2.71 13.91 7.25
CA GLU A 83 3.07 14.66 8.47
C GLU A 83 1.89 14.79 9.46
N SER A 84 0.67 14.87 8.94
CA SER A 84 -0.54 14.94 9.78
C SER A 84 -0.90 13.62 10.44
N ILE A 85 -0.49 12.47 9.90
CA ILE A 85 -0.85 11.15 10.44
C ILE A 85 0.21 10.57 11.38
N GLY A 86 1.46 11.03 11.31
CA GLY A 86 2.51 10.56 12.21
C GLY A 86 3.91 10.96 11.79
N GLN A 87 4.85 10.76 12.71
CA GLN A 87 6.27 10.99 12.45
C GLN A 87 6.81 9.96 11.45
N PRO A 88 7.90 10.27 10.73
CA PRO A 88 8.54 9.32 9.81
C PRO A 88 8.93 7.99 10.44
N THR A 89 9.20 7.95 11.75
CA THR A 89 9.49 6.73 12.51
C THR A 89 8.28 5.81 12.66
N ASP A 90 7.07 6.38 12.63
CA ASP A 90 5.82 5.68 12.95
C ASP A 90 4.97 5.44 11.71
N VAL A 91 5.42 5.92 10.55
CA VAL A 91 4.74 5.75 9.26
C VAL A 91 5.70 5.19 8.22
N THR A 92 5.34 4.08 7.59
CA THR A 92 6.06 3.49 6.46
C THR A 92 5.23 3.64 5.18
N VAL A 93 5.83 4.19 4.14
CA VAL A 93 5.19 4.40 2.83
C VAL A 93 5.93 3.62 1.75
N ILE A 94 5.18 3.06 0.82
CA ILE A 94 5.71 2.56 -0.44
C ILE A 94 5.01 3.24 -1.61
N PRO A 95 5.66 3.48 -2.76
CA PRO A 95 4.99 4.05 -3.92
C PRO A 95 4.11 3.03 -4.64
N GLY A 96 2.96 3.49 -5.14
CA GLY A 96 2.12 2.76 -6.09
C GLY A 96 2.36 3.16 -7.54
N ASN A 97 1.51 2.70 -8.47
CA ASN A 97 1.66 3.03 -9.89
C ASN A 97 1.26 4.48 -10.23
N HIS A 98 0.36 5.08 -9.46
CA HIS A 98 0.01 6.50 -9.61
C HIS A 98 1.10 7.42 -9.05
N ASP A 99 1.95 6.94 -8.16
CA ASP A 99 3.09 7.68 -7.62
C ASP A 99 4.30 7.68 -8.57
N VAL A 100 4.27 6.85 -9.63
CA VAL A 100 5.26 6.81 -10.72
C VAL A 100 4.55 6.76 -12.07
N TYR A 101 3.52 7.56 -12.21
CA TYR A 101 2.54 7.48 -13.31
C TYR A 101 3.14 7.69 -14.70
N VAL A 102 4.18 8.50 -14.83
CA VAL A 102 4.86 8.83 -16.06
C VAL A 102 6.39 8.70 -15.92
N ARG A 103 7.09 8.54 -17.02
CA ARG A 103 8.55 8.55 -17.02
C ARG A 103 9.09 9.86 -16.42
N GLY A 104 10.13 9.76 -15.61
CA GLY A 104 10.73 10.88 -14.88
C GLY A 104 10.09 11.13 -13.51
N ALA A 105 8.96 10.45 -13.17
CA ALA A 105 8.35 10.54 -11.85
C ALA A 105 8.97 9.57 -10.83
N GLU A 106 9.82 8.63 -11.26
CA GLU A 106 10.37 7.55 -10.42
C GLU A 106 11.17 8.06 -9.21
N LYS A 107 11.77 9.24 -9.35
CA LYS A 107 12.57 9.87 -8.29
C LYS A 107 11.74 10.79 -7.36
N LEU A 108 10.49 11.08 -7.72
CA LEU A 108 9.68 12.04 -6.96
C LEU A 108 9.26 11.51 -5.59
N PRO A 109 8.89 10.23 -5.41
CA PRO A 109 8.65 9.69 -4.06
C PRO A 109 9.84 9.91 -3.12
N ALA A 110 11.06 9.58 -3.54
CA ALA A 110 12.27 9.80 -2.76
C ALA A 110 12.52 11.30 -2.48
N LYS A 111 12.29 12.16 -3.47
CA LYS A 111 12.47 13.61 -3.32
C LYS A 111 11.52 14.23 -2.27
N PHE A 112 10.28 13.77 -2.20
CA PHE A 112 9.26 14.39 -1.35
C PHE A 112 9.02 13.64 -0.04
N TRP A 113 9.23 12.31 -0.01
CA TRP A 113 8.86 11.44 1.10
C TRP A 113 10.04 10.64 1.66
N SER A 114 11.30 11.04 1.39
CA SER A 114 12.51 10.27 1.73
C SER A 114 12.49 9.67 3.16
N ASP A 115 12.05 10.46 4.15
CA ASP A 115 12.01 10.04 5.54
C ASP A 115 11.00 8.92 5.82
N TYR A 116 9.94 8.82 4.98
CA TYR A 116 8.88 7.82 5.09
C TYR A 116 9.16 6.55 4.27
N ILE A 117 10.11 6.60 3.33
CA ILE A 117 10.43 5.51 2.38
C ILE A 117 11.85 4.99 2.49
N ARG A 118 12.50 5.14 3.64
CA ARG A 118 13.82 4.56 3.92
C ARG A 118 13.78 3.58 5.08
N GLY A 119 14.75 2.67 5.11
CA GLY A 119 14.95 1.71 6.18
C GLY A 119 15.56 2.30 7.44
N ASP A 120 15.68 1.47 8.46
CA ASP A 120 16.39 1.83 9.70
C ASP A 120 17.91 1.95 9.49
N ASP A 121 18.43 1.40 8.36
CA ASP A 121 19.80 1.59 7.88
C ASP A 121 20.06 2.98 7.25
N GLY A 122 19.01 3.80 7.11
CA GLY A 122 19.06 5.13 6.52
C GLY A 122 19.18 5.15 4.99
N LEU A 123 19.19 3.98 4.32
CA LEU A 123 19.36 3.89 2.87
C LEU A 123 18.03 4.05 2.12
N GLU A 124 18.06 4.86 1.06
CA GLU A 124 16.93 5.07 0.16
C GLU A 124 16.93 4.01 -0.97
N ARG A 125 16.59 2.79 -0.64
CA ARG A 125 16.51 1.69 -1.62
C ARG A 125 15.39 0.72 -1.29
N PHE A 126 14.82 0.08 -2.29
CA PHE A 126 13.85 -1.01 -2.12
C PHE A 126 14.50 -2.39 -2.35
N PRO A 127 14.12 -3.41 -1.54
CA PRO A 127 13.36 -3.25 -0.32
C PRO A 127 14.15 -2.52 0.74
N PHE A 128 13.44 -1.86 1.65
CA PHE A 128 14.00 -1.43 2.92
C PHE A 128 13.30 -2.15 4.06
N VAL A 129 13.95 -2.20 5.22
CA VAL A 129 13.42 -2.87 6.41
C VAL A 129 13.30 -1.86 7.55
N ARG A 130 12.16 -1.88 8.23
CA ARG A 130 11.94 -1.19 9.51
C ARG A 130 11.55 -2.18 10.58
N ARG A 131 12.27 -2.16 11.69
CA ARG A 131 12.00 -2.99 12.87
C ARG A 131 11.23 -2.16 13.88
N ARG A 132 10.09 -2.67 14.32
CA ARG A 132 9.25 -2.03 15.35
C ARG A 132 8.80 -3.11 16.30
N ALA A 133 9.34 -3.09 17.52
CA ALA A 133 9.23 -4.20 18.47
C ALA A 133 9.56 -5.54 17.78
N GLU A 134 8.69 -6.53 17.85
CA GLU A 134 8.89 -7.85 17.25
C GLU A 134 8.52 -7.93 15.76
N VAL A 135 8.09 -6.80 15.16
CA VAL A 135 7.63 -6.75 13.75
C VAL A 135 8.73 -6.20 12.85
N ALA A 136 8.97 -6.87 11.73
CA ALA A 136 9.81 -6.38 10.64
C ALA A 136 8.93 -6.02 9.43
N LEU A 137 8.86 -4.73 9.10
CA LEU A 137 8.19 -4.22 7.90
C LEU A 137 9.19 -4.24 6.76
N ILE A 138 8.93 -5.06 5.74
CA ILE A 138 9.78 -5.20 4.54
C ILE A 138 9.05 -4.54 3.39
N ALA A 139 9.48 -3.34 3.04
CA ALA A 139 8.81 -2.44 2.11
C ALA A 139 9.35 -2.60 0.69
N LEU A 140 8.49 -2.92 -0.26
CA LEU A 140 8.80 -3.12 -1.68
C LEU A 140 8.18 -2.02 -2.53
N SER A 141 8.84 -1.66 -3.62
CA SER A 141 8.26 -0.80 -4.66
C SER A 141 7.92 -1.64 -5.90
N THR A 142 6.66 -1.60 -6.30
CA THR A 142 6.19 -2.20 -7.55
C THR A 142 5.81 -1.16 -8.60
N GLY A 143 5.88 0.12 -8.24
CA GLY A 143 5.56 1.21 -9.13
C GLY A 143 6.60 1.31 -10.26
N VAL A 144 6.13 1.24 -11.50
CA VAL A 144 6.92 1.49 -12.71
C VAL A 144 6.10 2.33 -13.68
N PRO A 145 6.73 3.24 -14.44
CA PRO A 145 6.02 3.97 -15.49
C PRO A 145 5.50 3.00 -16.54
N THR A 146 4.21 3.15 -16.88
CA THR A 146 3.55 2.28 -17.85
C THR A 146 2.91 3.10 -18.97
N GLY A 147 2.65 2.46 -20.11
CA GLY A 147 1.92 3.06 -21.22
C GLY A 147 0.46 3.41 -20.86
N PRO A 148 -0.25 4.09 -21.78
CA PRO A 148 -1.68 4.35 -21.63
C PRO A 148 -2.46 3.06 -21.37
N PHE A 149 -3.51 3.16 -20.54
CA PHE A 149 -4.40 2.05 -20.14
C PHE A 149 -3.73 0.90 -19.38
N MET A 150 -2.45 1.04 -19.03
CA MET A 150 -1.70 0.06 -18.25
C MET A 150 -1.45 0.59 -16.84
N ALA A 151 -1.56 -0.29 -15.86
CA ALA A 151 -1.28 -0.05 -14.45
C ALA A 151 -0.60 -1.31 -13.85
N THR A 152 0.34 -1.89 -14.59
CA THR A 152 1.12 -3.06 -14.14
C THR A 152 2.24 -2.63 -13.22
N GLY A 153 2.58 -3.53 -12.28
CA GLY A 153 3.74 -3.38 -11.40
C GLY A 153 4.87 -4.34 -11.77
N ARG A 154 6.06 -4.04 -11.28
CA ARG A 154 7.23 -4.91 -11.42
C ARG A 154 8.21 -4.70 -10.27
N LEU A 155 8.75 -5.77 -9.72
CA LEU A 155 9.81 -5.76 -8.70
C LEU A 155 11.21 -5.80 -9.34
N GLY A 156 11.40 -6.67 -10.29
CA GLY A 156 12.68 -6.97 -10.93
C GLY A 156 13.59 -7.86 -10.07
N GLU A 157 14.53 -8.53 -10.74
CA GLU A 157 15.41 -9.54 -10.13
C GLU A 157 16.20 -9.02 -8.94
N ARG A 158 16.77 -7.82 -9.04
CA ARG A 158 17.59 -7.22 -7.97
C ARG A 158 16.77 -6.97 -6.69
N GLN A 159 15.51 -6.55 -6.81
CA GLN A 159 14.67 -6.32 -5.64
C GLN A 159 14.19 -7.64 -5.05
N LEU A 160 13.89 -8.64 -5.88
CA LEU A 160 13.54 -9.99 -5.44
C LEU A 160 14.68 -10.69 -4.71
N ALA A 161 15.93 -10.57 -5.18
CA ALA A 161 17.10 -11.09 -4.48
C ALA A 161 17.28 -10.46 -3.10
N ARG A 162 17.21 -9.11 -3.02
CA ARG A 162 17.27 -8.39 -1.75
C ARG A 162 16.09 -8.68 -0.82
N LEU A 163 14.90 -8.98 -1.38
CA LEU A 163 13.77 -9.45 -0.57
C LEU A 163 14.09 -10.79 0.10
N ALA A 164 14.68 -11.73 -0.63
CA ALA A 164 15.07 -13.02 -0.07
C ALA A 164 16.09 -12.84 1.09
N GLU A 165 17.06 -11.96 0.92
CA GLU A 165 18.02 -11.59 1.97
C GLU A 165 17.35 -10.94 3.19
N ALA A 166 16.44 -9.96 2.96
CA ALA A 166 15.73 -9.28 4.03
C ALA A 166 14.83 -10.24 4.83
N LEU A 167 14.13 -11.16 4.16
CA LEU A 167 13.33 -12.20 4.82
C LEU A 167 14.19 -13.14 5.67
N GLU A 168 15.38 -13.51 5.19
CA GLU A 168 16.33 -14.32 5.96
C GLU A 168 16.85 -13.58 7.20
N GLN A 169 17.29 -12.32 7.04
CA GLN A 169 17.82 -11.48 8.13
C GLN A 169 16.76 -11.13 9.20
N THR A 170 15.49 -11.28 8.88
CA THR A 170 14.36 -10.99 9.79
C THR A 170 13.62 -12.22 10.27
N ARG A 171 14.17 -13.42 10.09
CA ARG A 171 13.52 -14.72 10.36
C ARG A 171 12.93 -14.85 11.78
N GLY A 172 13.50 -14.20 12.78
CA GLY A 172 13.01 -14.21 14.16
C GLY A 172 11.85 -13.24 14.45
N SER A 173 11.53 -12.34 13.51
CA SER A 173 10.49 -11.31 13.65
C SER A 173 9.17 -11.74 12.99
N PHE A 174 8.07 -11.07 13.33
CA PHE A 174 6.84 -11.10 12.55
C PHE A 174 7.05 -10.29 11.27
N ARG A 175 7.33 -10.97 10.15
CA ARG A 175 7.69 -10.35 8.88
C ARG A 175 6.44 -9.93 8.10
N THR A 176 6.26 -8.62 7.98
CA THR A 176 5.17 -8.02 7.20
C THR A 176 5.72 -7.44 5.90
N VAL A 177 5.38 -8.03 4.78
CA VAL A 177 5.77 -7.56 3.44
C VAL A 177 4.76 -6.52 2.97
N LEU A 178 5.24 -5.32 2.64
CA LEU A 178 4.43 -4.24 2.07
C LEU A 178 4.66 -4.16 0.56
N ILE A 179 3.58 -4.22 -0.20
CA ILE A 179 3.60 -4.17 -1.67
C ILE A 179 2.36 -3.42 -2.17
N HIS A 180 2.44 -2.70 -3.28
CA HIS A 180 1.25 -2.02 -3.80
C HIS A 180 0.35 -2.95 -4.63
N HIS A 181 0.91 -3.62 -5.64
CA HIS A 181 0.14 -4.53 -6.48
C HIS A 181 -0.09 -5.88 -5.78
N PRO A 182 -1.29 -6.46 -5.84
CA PRO A 182 -1.55 -7.77 -5.23
C PRO A 182 -0.64 -8.86 -5.82
N PRO A 183 -0.20 -9.83 -4.99
CA PRO A 183 0.68 -10.91 -5.42
C PRO A 183 0.01 -11.91 -6.36
N LEU A 184 -1.33 -11.90 -6.39
CA LEU A 184 -2.19 -12.68 -7.28
C LEU A 184 -3.21 -11.74 -7.94
N SER A 185 -3.37 -11.87 -9.25
CA SER A 185 -4.37 -11.10 -10.01
C SER A 185 -5.14 -12.02 -10.94
N PRO A 186 -6.48 -11.91 -10.99
CA PRO A 186 -7.28 -12.65 -11.98
C PRO A 186 -6.87 -12.29 -13.41
N ALA A 187 -7.03 -13.25 -14.34
CA ALA A 187 -6.66 -13.07 -15.76
C ALA A 187 -7.30 -11.82 -16.41
N ARG A 188 -8.53 -11.45 -16.02
CA ARG A 188 -9.22 -10.23 -16.48
C ARG A 188 -8.51 -8.92 -16.12
N ARG A 189 -7.54 -8.97 -15.18
CA ARG A 189 -6.73 -7.82 -14.74
C ARG A 189 -5.33 -7.81 -15.36
N PHE A 190 -5.13 -8.44 -16.50
CA PHE A 190 -3.84 -8.58 -17.17
C PHE A 190 -3.04 -7.27 -17.24
N PHE A 191 -3.67 -6.14 -17.59
CA PHE A 191 -3.02 -4.84 -17.69
C PHE A 191 -2.84 -4.10 -16.34
N ARG A 192 -3.19 -4.76 -15.23
CA ARG A 192 -3.10 -4.19 -13.86
C ARG A 192 -2.39 -5.12 -12.89
N ARG A 193 -1.80 -6.21 -13.37
CA ARG A 193 -1.16 -7.20 -12.51
C ARG A 193 0.27 -6.83 -12.13
N LEU A 194 0.78 -7.47 -11.10
CA LEU A 194 2.21 -7.59 -10.87
C LEU A 194 2.79 -8.56 -11.92
N ILE A 195 3.72 -8.08 -12.77
CA ILE A 195 4.26 -8.86 -13.90
C ILE A 195 5.05 -10.06 -13.39
N ASP A 196 5.89 -9.86 -12.42
CA ASP A 196 6.75 -10.86 -11.78
C ASP A 196 6.16 -11.39 -10.45
N GLY A 197 4.84 -11.42 -10.33
CA GLY A 197 4.14 -11.96 -9.16
C GLY A 197 4.41 -13.44 -8.89
N ALA A 198 4.72 -14.24 -9.94
CA ALA A 198 5.12 -15.63 -9.77
C ALA A 198 6.48 -15.75 -9.08
N ASP A 199 7.44 -14.89 -9.46
CA ASP A 199 8.78 -14.87 -8.85
C ASP A 199 8.71 -14.38 -7.39
N LEU A 200 7.88 -13.37 -7.11
CA LEU A 200 7.60 -12.97 -5.72
C LEU A 200 7.09 -14.15 -4.89
N ARG A 201 6.09 -14.88 -5.38
CA ARG A 201 5.53 -16.02 -4.65
C ARG A 201 6.56 -17.13 -4.44
N ARG A 202 7.47 -17.36 -5.42
CA ARG A 202 8.58 -18.33 -5.26
C ARG A 202 9.49 -17.93 -4.11
N VAL A 203 9.87 -16.66 -4.00
CA VAL A 203 10.67 -16.14 -2.86
C VAL A 203 9.92 -16.32 -1.54
N LEU A 204 8.60 -16.04 -1.50
CA LEU A 204 7.78 -16.20 -0.31
C LEU A 204 7.63 -17.69 0.11
N VAL A 205 7.52 -18.61 -0.84
CA VAL A 205 7.52 -20.06 -0.56
C VAL A 205 8.86 -20.50 0.03
N GLU A 206 9.97 -20.01 -0.51
CA GLU A 206 11.31 -20.39 -0.06
C GLU A 206 11.66 -19.81 1.32
N LYS A 207 11.42 -18.51 1.54
CA LYS A 207 11.87 -17.77 2.74
C LYS A 207 10.79 -17.63 3.81
N GLY A 208 9.52 -17.68 3.44
CA GLY A 208 8.38 -17.41 4.31
C GLY A 208 8.21 -15.94 4.65
N ALA A 209 7.02 -15.60 5.10
CA ALA A 209 6.63 -14.34 5.75
C ALA A 209 5.40 -14.60 6.62
N GLU A 210 5.09 -13.70 7.54
CA GLU A 210 3.91 -13.85 8.41
C GLU A 210 2.70 -13.08 7.85
N LEU A 211 2.92 -12.00 7.07
CA LEU A 211 1.84 -11.17 6.54
C LEU A 211 2.30 -10.48 5.24
N LEU A 212 1.37 -10.29 4.31
CA LEU A 212 1.56 -9.44 3.14
C LEU A 212 0.42 -8.43 3.05
N LEU A 213 0.73 -7.15 2.91
CA LEU A 213 -0.23 -6.06 2.80
C LEU A 213 -0.15 -5.41 1.41
N HIS A 214 -1.32 -5.15 0.80
CA HIS A 214 -1.38 -4.53 -0.52
C HIS A 214 -2.59 -3.60 -0.71
N GLY A 215 -2.51 -2.72 -1.71
CA GLY A 215 -3.59 -1.86 -2.19
C GLY A 215 -4.03 -2.18 -3.62
N HIS A 216 -4.06 -1.16 -4.48
CA HIS A 216 -4.24 -1.20 -5.93
C HIS A 216 -5.63 -1.62 -6.42
N ASP A 217 -6.24 -2.62 -5.84
CA ASP A 217 -7.52 -3.17 -6.27
C ASP A 217 -8.73 -2.40 -5.69
N HIS A 218 -8.48 -1.51 -4.72
CA HIS A 218 -9.48 -0.74 -3.98
C HIS A 218 -10.55 -1.63 -3.34
N ARG A 219 -10.15 -2.83 -2.92
CA ARG A 219 -11.08 -3.82 -2.34
C ARG A 219 -10.48 -4.47 -1.11
N ARG A 220 -11.33 -4.70 -0.14
CA ARG A 220 -10.98 -5.60 0.96
C ARG A 220 -10.83 -7.02 0.41
N SER A 221 -9.73 -7.64 0.72
CA SER A 221 -9.47 -9.02 0.32
C SER A 221 -8.59 -9.72 1.34
N LEU A 222 -8.79 -11.02 1.48
CA LEU A 222 -7.90 -11.92 2.21
C LEU A 222 -7.68 -13.14 1.33
N VAL A 223 -6.44 -13.36 0.94
CA VAL A 223 -6.02 -14.51 0.15
C VAL A 223 -4.86 -15.19 0.87
N TRP A 224 -4.88 -16.50 0.95
CA TRP A 224 -3.82 -17.28 1.56
C TRP A 224 -2.84 -17.73 0.47
N LEU A 225 -1.61 -17.26 0.54
CA LEU A 225 -0.52 -17.69 -0.33
C LEU A 225 0.18 -18.90 0.28
N GLU A 226 0.79 -19.71 -0.56
CA GLU A 226 1.73 -20.73 -0.10
C GLU A 226 2.96 -20.05 0.53
N GLY A 227 3.40 -20.59 1.65
CA GLY A 227 4.59 -20.14 2.37
C GLY A 227 5.58 -21.29 2.57
N ASN A 228 6.54 -21.11 3.46
CA ASN A 228 7.55 -22.11 3.75
C ASN A 228 6.94 -23.28 4.55
N GLY A 229 7.08 -24.49 4.05
CA GLY A 229 6.50 -25.70 4.63
C GLY A 229 4.98 -25.71 4.56
N THR A 230 4.31 -25.99 5.68
CA THR A 230 2.83 -26.04 5.78
C THR A 230 2.18 -24.71 6.09
N ARG A 231 2.97 -23.67 6.38
CA ARG A 231 2.45 -22.35 6.73
C ARG A 231 1.98 -21.62 5.48
N LYS A 232 0.79 -21.02 5.57
CA LYS A 232 0.28 -20.10 4.54
C LYS A 232 0.50 -18.67 4.99
N ILE A 233 0.67 -17.77 4.00
CA ILE A 233 0.89 -16.34 4.24
C ILE A 233 -0.41 -15.60 3.89
N PRO A 234 -1.06 -14.94 4.85
CA PRO A 234 -2.22 -14.11 4.55
C PRO A 234 -1.77 -12.86 3.77
N ALA A 235 -2.33 -12.69 2.58
CA ALA A 235 -2.22 -11.48 1.77
C ALA A 235 -3.51 -10.67 1.93
N VAL A 236 -3.41 -9.51 2.57
CA VAL A 236 -4.55 -8.68 2.94
C VAL A 236 -4.56 -7.41 2.09
N GLY A 237 -5.63 -7.25 1.31
CA GLY A 237 -5.91 -6.04 0.56
C GLY A 237 -6.80 -5.07 1.32
N VAL A 238 -6.63 -3.78 1.06
CA VAL A 238 -7.40 -2.70 1.68
C VAL A 238 -8.13 -1.88 0.60
N PRO A 239 -9.36 -1.36 0.89
CA PRO A 239 -10.02 -0.39 0.02
C PRO A 239 -9.22 0.91 -0.11
N SER A 240 -9.55 1.71 -1.12
CA SER A 240 -9.03 3.08 -1.20
C SER A 240 -9.48 3.90 0.01
N ALA A 241 -8.56 4.60 0.67
CA ALA A 241 -8.86 5.42 1.84
C ALA A 241 -9.72 6.67 1.52
N SER A 242 -9.91 6.99 0.24
CA SER A 242 -10.68 8.16 -0.22
C SER A 242 -11.96 7.82 -0.99
N ALA A 243 -12.29 6.53 -1.15
CA ALA A 243 -13.39 6.07 -2.00
C ALA A 243 -14.76 6.43 -1.44
N TYR A 244 -15.55 7.18 -2.22
CA TYR A 244 -16.95 7.46 -1.92
C TYR A 244 -17.85 6.42 -2.58
N ALA A 245 -18.46 5.56 -1.77
CA ALA A 245 -19.20 4.36 -2.20
C ALA A 245 -20.29 4.59 -3.26
N LYS A 246 -20.98 5.74 -3.19
CA LYS A 246 -22.10 6.04 -4.10
C LYS A 246 -21.71 6.01 -5.58
N TYR A 247 -20.44 6.27 -5.91
CA TYR A 247 -19.96 6.36 -7.29
C TYR A 247 -18.94 5.28 -7.66
N ALA A 248 -18.54 4.44 -6.69
CA ALA A 248 -17.55 3.41 -6.91
C ALA A 248 -18.20 2.05 -7.16
N LYS A 249 -17.66 1.29 -8.13
CA LYS A 249 -17.84 -0.17 -8.22
C LYS A 249 -16.91 -0.92 -7.25
N GLU A 250 -16.16 -0.17 -6.48
CA GLU A 250 -15.14 -0.56 -5.53
C GLU A 250 -15.75 -0.52 -4.12
N ASP A 251 -15.03 -1.06 -3.15
CA ASP A 251 -15.52 -1.00 -1.77
C ASP A 251 -15.46 0.45 -1.25
N PRO A 252 -16.36 0.83 -0.33
CA PRO A 252 -16.28 2.11 0.37
C PRO A 252 -14.93 2.28 1.08
N ALA A 253 -14.54 3.54 1.30
CA ALA A 253 -13.29 3.87 1.97
C ALA A 253 -13.15 3.13 3.30
N GLY A 254 -11.93 2.63 3.55
CA GLY A 254 -11.66 1.87 4.76
C GLY A 254 -10.16 1.68 5.01
N TYR A 255 -9.86 1.03 6.12
CA TYR A 255 -8.52 0.67 6.55
C TYR A 255 -8.56 -0.58 7.44
N ASN A 256 -7.39 -1.18 7.69
CA ASN A 256 -7.25 -2.34 8.58
C ASN A 256 -6.41 -1.97 9.81
N ILE A 257 -6.73 -2.58 10.95
CA ILE A 257 -5.87 -2.62 12.14
C ILE A 257 -5.48 -4.06 12.40
N PHE A 258 -4.17 -4.30 12.52
CA PHE A 258 -3.60 -5.58 12.91
C PHE A 258 -3.14 -5.50 14.36
N ARG A 259 -3.45 -6.53 15.16
CA ARG A 259 -2.93 -6.76 16.51
C ARG A 259 -2.02 -7.96 16.45
N ILE A 260 -0.74 -7.76 16.75
CA ILE A 260 0.33 -8.76 16.61
C ILE A 260 0.93 -9.02 17.97
N GLU A 261 1.00 -10.29 18.35
CA GLU A 261 1.53 -10.76 19.65
C GLU A 261 2.32 -12.05 19.47
N GLY A 262 3.15 -12.35 20.47
CA GLY A 262 3.88 -13.62 20.53
C GLY A 262 5.34 -13.47 20.15
N SER A 263 5.92 -14.58 19.73
CA SER A 263 7.33 -14.69 19.36
C SER A 263 7.48 -15.66 18.19
N SER A 264 8.69 -15.76 17.66
CA SER A 264 9.00 -16.67 16.57
C SER A 264 8.48 -18.09 16.84
N GLY A 265 7.70 -18.62 15.89
CA GLY A 265 7.07 -19.94 15.98
C GLY A 265 5.69 -19.94 16.68
N ASN A 266 5.33 -18.92 17.44
CA ASN A 266 4.08 -18.83 18.18
C ASN A 266 3.42 -17.43 18.07
N TRP A 267 3.24 -16.98 16.83
CA TRP A 267 2.58 -15.70 16.55
C TRP A 267 1.07 -15.78 16.69
N ARG A 268 0.48 -14.71 17.18
CA ARG A 268 -0.96 -14.43 17.10
C ARG A 268 -1.15 -13.14 16.34
N CYS A 269 -2.02 -13.16 15.36
CA CYS A 269 -2.35 -11.98 14.56
C CYS A 269 -3.86 -11.94 14.30
N GLU A 270 -4.48 -10.85 14.72
CA GLU A 270 -5.87 -10.52 14.39
C GLU A 270 -5.90 -9.29 13.50
N THR A 271 -6.76 -9.26 12.50
CA THR A 271 -7.07 -8.06 11.73
C THR A 271 -8.52 -7.65 11.91
N VAL A 272 -8.74 -6.35 12.10
CA VAL A 272 -10.05 -5.72 12.12
C VAL A 272 -10.11 -4.70 10.99
N SER A 273 -11.08 -4.87 10.10
CA SER A 273 -11.33 -3.95 8.99
C SER A 273 -12.40 -2.94 9.35
N TYR A 274 -12.13 -1.68 9.11
CA TYR A 274 -13.06 -0.57 9.31
C TYR A 274 -13.44 0.02 7.96
N GLN A 275 -14.72 0.40 7.80
CA GLN A 275 -15.25 0.90 6.54
C GLN A 275 -16.25 2.03 6.79
N ARG A 276 -16.25 3.00 5.89
CA ARG A 276 -17.20 4.11 5.92
C ARG A 276 -18.56 3.66 5.37
N GLY A 277 -19.59 3.76 6.18
CA GLY A 277 -20.99 3.50 5.80
C GLY A 277 -21.58 4.59 4.90
N GLY A 278 -22.78 4.34 4.38
CA GLY A 278 -23.53 5.30 3.56
C GLY A 278 -23.95 6.55 4.33
N ASP A 279 -24.14 6.44 5.62
CA ASP A 279 -24.42 7.51 6.59
C ASP A 279 -23.18 8.35 6.96
N GLY A 280 -22.01 7.91 6.53
CA GLY A 280 -20.71 8.55 6.82
C GLY A 280 -20.01 8.06 8.07
N ALA A 281 -20.64 7.23 8.89
CA ALA A 281 -20.02 6.61 10.06
C ALA A 281 -18.96 5.59 9.63
N ILE A 282 -17.91 5.45 10.45
CA ILE A 282 -16.86 4.45 10.23
C ILE A 282 -17.02 3.37 11.31
N SER A 283 -17.26 2.15 10.89
CA SER A 283 -17.50 1.03 11.77
C SER A 283 -16.70 -0.21 11.37
N GLU A 284 -16.55 -1.14 12.31
CA GLU A 284 -16.01 -2.46 12.02
C GLU A 284 -16.93 -3.18 11.03
N CYS A 285 -16.32 -3.73 9.96
CA CYS A 285 -17.05 -4.44 8.92
C CYS A 285 -16.57 -5.88 8.72
N ALA A 286 -15.39 -6.22 9.25
CA ALA A 286 -14.89 -7.59 9.27
C ALA A 286 -13.79 -7.76 10.32
N ARG A 287 -13.67 -8.99 10.82
CA ARG A 287 -12.62 -9.41 11.75
C ARG A 287 -12.14 -10.81 11.39
N TYR A 288 -10.81 -10.98 11.34
CA TYR A 288 -10.20 -12.27 11.03
C TYR A 288 -9.06 -12.56 12.01
N ARG A 289 -9.00 -13.80 12.49
CA ARG A 289 -7.80 -14.34 13.13
C ARG A 289 -6.93 -14.95 12.05
N LEU A 290 -5.72 -14.42 11.87
CA LEU A 290 -4.78 -14.86 10.84
C LEU A 290 -3.81 -15.94 11.36
N TYR A 291 -3.53 -15.92 12.68
CA TYR A 291 -2.71 -16.88 13.39
C TYR A 291 -3.26 -17.10 14.81
#